data_94c95cbcf206accc88491b3cbae486a3
#
_entry.id   94c95cbcf206accc88491b3cbae486a3
#
_cell.length_a   1.000
_cell.length_b   1.000
_cell.length_c   1.000
_cell.angle_alpha   90.00
_cell.angle_beta   90.00
_cell.angle_gamma   90.00
#
_symmetry.space_group_name_H-M   'P 1'
#
loop_
_entity.id
_entity.type
_entity.pdbx_description
1 polymer ?
#
loop_
_entity_poly.entity_id
_entity_poly.type
_entity_poly.pdbx_seq_one_letter_code
_entity_poly.pdbx_strand_id
1 'polypeptide(L)'
;MHSISPQQRTIIESLAIGLDADEVAEDLSITELNVISNTQLLAILHAANACYRAGFPIIDDATYDHQYLAELQQRDPTHEFLSLVEPEVTTGKTVTLPQKMLSTDKAYSVAEIEKWVERIRKAAQEINVPENDIQIRITPKLDGYA
;
A
#
# COMPACT_ATOMS: atom_id res chain seq x y z
N MET A 1 -3.69 -1.84 24.55
CA MET A 1 -4.88 -1.90 23.71
C MET A 1 -4.78 -0.78 22.70
N HIS A 2 -4.79 -1.08 21.42
CA HIS A 2 -4.74 -0.08 20.36
C HIS A 2 -6.06 0.72 20.39
N SER A 3 -5.97 2.06 20.29
CA SER A 3 -7.17 2.93 20.40
C SER A 3 -7.69 3.28 19.02
N ILE A 4 -8.93 2.92 18.74
CA ILE A 4 -9.64 3.27 17.50
C ILE A 4 -10.59 4.44 17.77
N SER A 5 -10.46 5.53 17.00
CA SER A 5 -11.32 6.70 17.09
C SER A 5 -12.73 6.43 16.54
N PRO A 6 -13.75 7.25 16.90
CA PRO A 6 -15.10 7.07 16.35
C PRO A 6 -15.17 7.13 14.82
N GLN A 7 -14.33 7.94 14.17
CA GLN A 7 -14.26 8.04 12.71
C GLN A 7 -13.70 6.76 12.10
N GLN A 8 -12.59 6.24 12.66
CA GLN A 8 -12.00 4.98 12.22
C GLN A 8 -12.97 3.81 12.41
N ARG A 9 -13.69 3.75 13.53
CA ARG A 9 -14.73 2.75 13.79
C ARG A 9 -15.79 2.76 12.69
N THR A 10 -16.34 3.94 12.37
CA THR A 10 -17.35 4.07 11.32
C THR A 10 -16.83 3.56 9.97
N ILE A 11 -15.57 3.85 9.64
CA ILE A 11 -14.96 3.38 8.39
C ILE A 11 -14.84 1.86 8.39
N ILE A 12 -14.29 1.28 9.45
CA ILE A 12 -14.06 -0.18 9.56
C ILE A 12 -15.38 -0.94 9.47
N GLU A 13 -16.38 -0.54 10.24
CA GLU A 13 -17.69 -1.20 10.29
C GLU A 13 -18.52 -1.00 9.00
N SER A 14 -18.17 0.00 8.17
CA SER A 14 -18.81 0.21 6.86
C SER A 14 -18.26 -0.69 5.75
N LEU A 15 -17.18 -1.42 5.99
CA LEU A 15 -16.59 -2.31 5.00
C LEU A 15 -17.51 -3.50 4.71
N ALA A 16 -17.72 -3.79 3.43
CA ALA A 16 -18.62 -4.86 2.97
C ALA A 16 -18.22 -6.27 3.48
N ILE A 17 -16.98 -6.42 3.96
CA ILE A 17 -16.48 -7.67 4.54
C ILE A 17 -16.92 -7.88 6.00
N GLY A 18 -17.62 -6.90 6.61
CA GLY A 18 -18.23 -7.06 7.92
C GLY A 18 -17.24 -7.13 9.09
N LEU A 19 -16.27 -6.19 9.12
CA LEU A 19 -15.30 -6.11 10.22
C LEU A 19 -15.89 -5.48 11.48
N ASP A 20 -15.47 -5.98 12.64
CA ASP A 20 -15.71 -5.37 13.94
C ASP A 20 -14.49 -4.54 14.35
N ALA A 21 -14.70 -3.27 14.72
CA ALA A 21 -13.61 -2.36 15.05
C ALA A 21 -12.94 -2.71 16.40
N ASP A 22 -13.64 -3.33 17.33
CA ASP A 22 -13.04 -3.74 18.60
C ASP A 22 -12.15 -4.98 18.41
N GLU A 23 -12.56 -5.94 17.58
CA GLU A 23 -11.72 -7.07 17.19
C GLU A 23 -10.44 -6.60 16.48
N VAL A 24 -10.54 -5.66 15.54
CA VAL A 24 -9.37 -5.07 14.87
C VAL A 24 -8.45 -4.36 15.86
N ALA A 25 -9.00 -3.65 16.85
CA ALA A 25 -8.21 -3.00 17.91
C ALA A 25 -7.47 -3.99 18.81
N GLU A 26 -8.10 -5.12 19.12
CA GLU A 26 -7.48 -6.21 19.88
C GLU A 26 -6.35 -6.86 19.08
N ASP A 27 -6.59 -7.18 17.82
CA ASP A 27 -5.61 -7.78 16.93
C ASP A 27 -4.39 -6.86 16.70
N LEU A 28 -4.60 -5.55 16.54
CA LEU A 28 -3.53 -4.54 16.47
C LEU A 28 -2.71 -4.40 17.75
N SER A 29 -3.23 -4.89 18.88
CA SER A 29 -2.53 -4.88 20.16
C SER A 29 -1.59 -6.08 20.31
N ILE A 30 -1.65 -7.06 19.41
CA ILE A 30 -0.79 -8.24 19.38
C ILE A 30 0.55 -7.85 18.75
N THR A 31 1.63 -7.96 19.50
CA THR A 31 2.97 -7.57 19.03
C THR A 31 3.66 -8.65 18.19
N GLU A 32 3.29 -9.91 18.38
CA GLU A 32 3.87 -11.04 17.67
C GLU A 32 2.95 -11.49 16.52
N LEU A 33 3.30 -11.11 15.29
CA LEU A 33 2.46 -11.39 14.13
C LEU A 33 2.28 -12.89 13.84
N ASN A 34 3.25 -13.72 14.24
CA ASN A 34 3.19 -15.17 14.06
C ASN A 34 2.04 -15.85 14.82
N VAL A 35 1.45 -15.20 15.83
CA VAL A 35 0.32 -15.75 16.59
C VAL A 35 -1.05 -15.38 16.03
N ILE A 36 -1.14 -14.35 15.18
CA ILE A 36 -2.39 -13.98 14.53
C ILE A 36 -2.69 -14.88 13.32
N SER A 37 -3.95 -15.19 13.13
CA SER A 37 -4.41 -15.95 11.95
C SER A 37 -4.33 -15.13 10.66
N ASN A 38 -4.38 -15.79 9.51
CA ASN A 38 -4.47 -15.08 8.23
C ASN A 38 -5.74 -14.23 8.13
N THR A 39 -6.83 -14.66 8.72
CA THR A 39 -8.09 -13.88 8.75
C THR A 39 -7.92 -12.58 9.52
N GLN A 40 -7.28 -12.62 10.69
CA GLN A 40 -6.99 -11.43 11.49
C GLN A 40 -6.00 -10.50 10.77
N LEU A 41 -4.96 -11.07 10.16
CA LEU A 41 -3.99 -10.29 9.37
C LEU A 41 -4.66 -9.54 8.22
N LEU A 42 -5.56 -10.20 7.49
CA LEU A 42 -6.34 -9.58 6.41
C LEU A 42 -7.31 -8.53 6.94
N ALA A 43 -7.96 -8.77 8.08
CA ALA A 43 -8.83 -7.79 8.72
C ALA A 43 -8.08 -6.50 9.06
N ILE A 44 -6.88 -6.61 9.64
CA ILE A 44 -6.00 -5.48 9.92
C ILE A 44 -5.63 -4.74 8.62
N LEU A 45 -5.20 -5.47 7.59
CA LEU A 45 -4.78 -4.87 6.32
C LEU A 45 -5.93 -4.12 5.62
N HIS A 46 -7.12 -4.69 5.59
CA HIS A 46 -8.31 -4.03 5.03
C HIS A 46 -8.70 -2.79 5.84
N ALA A 47 -8.74 -2.89 7.16
CA ALA A 47 -9.08 -1.78 8.04
C ALA A 47 -8.04 -0.63 7.92
N ALA A 48 -6.76 -0.97 7.93
CA ALA A 48 -5.68 0.01 7.81
C ALA A 48 -5.72 0.74 6.46
N ASN A 49 -5.90 0.00 5.36
CA ASN A 49 -6.00 0.57 4.03
C ASN A 49 -7.23 1.50 3.90
N ALA A 50 -8.40 1.08 4.37
CA ALA A 50 -9.61 1.90 4.32
C ALA A 50 -9.49 3.18 5.14
N CYS A 51 -8.97 3.08 6.37
CA CYS A 51 -8.75 4.23 7.24
C CYS A 51 -7.70 5.19 6.68
N TYR A 52 -6.60 4.67 6.12
CA TYR A 52 -5.58 5.48 5.46
C TYR A 52 -6.16 6.31 4.31
N ARG A 53 -6.94 5.68 3.44
CA ARG A 53 -7.59 6.34 2.29
C ARG A 53 -8.61 7.39 2.69
N ALA A 54 -9.27 7.19 3.82
CA ALA A 54 -10.20 8.17 4.37
C ALA A 54 -9.50 9.34 5.11
N GLY A 55 -8.16 9.31 5.24
CA GLY A 55 -7.39 10.32 5.94
C GLY A 55 -7.33 10.13 7.47
N PHE A 56 -7.71 8.94 7.96
CA PHE A 56 -7.69 8.60 9.39
C PHE A 56 -6.87 7.34 9.65
N PRO A 57 -5.54 7.31 9.34
CA PRO A 57 -4.73 6.11 9.46
C PRO A 57 -4.77 5.53 10.88
N ILE A 58 -4.83 4.19 11.00
CA ILE A 58 -4.77 3.48 12.28
C ILE A 58 -3.37 3.00 12.63
N ILE A 59 -2.51 2.85 11.63
CA ILE A 59 -1.08 2.55 11.75
C ILE A 59 -0.31 3.41 10.75
N ASP A 60 0.98 3.58 10.97
CA ASP A 60 1.86 4.29 10.04
C ASP A 60 2.24 3.42 8.82
N ASP A 61 2.69 4.08 7.74
CA ASP A 61 3.05 3.42 6.48
C ASP A 61 4.15 2.36 6.65
N ALA A 62 5.14 2.65 7.51
CA ALA A 62 6.25 1.73 7.74
C ALA A 62 5.76 0.45 8.44
N THR A 63 4.89 0.57 9.42
CA THR A 63 4.25 -0.56 10.10
C THR A 63 3.38 -1.34 9.11
N TYR A 64 2.58 -0.67 8.29
CA TYR A 64 1.76 -1.32 7.28
C TYR A 64 2.61 -2.12 6.27
N ASP A 65 3.60 -1.46 5.63
CA ASP A 65 4.40 -2.06 4.56
C ASP A 65 5.38 -3.14 5.09
N HIS A 66 6.09 -2.86 6.20
CA HIS A 66 7.20 -3.72 6.64
C HIS A 66 6.82 -4.78 7.68
N GLN A 67 5.64 -4.67 8.28
CA GLN A 67 5.17 -5.68 9.23
C GLN A 67 3.99 -6.46 8.63
N TYR A 68 2.81 -5.85 8.51
CA TYR A 68 1.59 -6.57 8.14
C TYR A 68 1.60 -7.05 6.68
N LEU A 69 1.94 -6.18 5.74
CA LEU A 69 1.97 -6.54 4.32
C LEU A 69 3.11 -7.53 4.00
N ALA A 70 4.28 -7.31 4.61
CA ALA A 70 5.42 -8.23 4.50
C ALA A 70 5.11 -9.61 5.08
N GLU A 71 4.39 -9.68 6.21
CA GLU A 71 3.95 -10.93 6.82
C GLU A 71 2.97 -11.68 5.90
N LEU A 72 1.99 -10.98 5.29
CA LEU A 72 1.10 -11.60 4.32
C LEU A 72 1.88 -12.15 3.13
N GLN A 73 2.82 -11.37 2.59
CA GLN A 73 3.66 -11.79 1.46
C GLN A 73 4.53 -13.00 1.80
N GLN A 74 5.00 -13.11 3.05
CA GLN A 74 5.76 -14.27 3.51
C GLN A 74 4.89 -15.52 3.64
N ARG A 75 3.64 -15.39 4.15
CA ARG A 75 2.71 -16.50 4.35
C ARG A 75 2.09 -16.98 3.04
N ASP A 76 1.67 -16.05 2.20
CA ASP A 76 1.03 -16.33 0.90
C ASP A 76 1.46 -15.29 -0.15
N PRO A 77 2.59 -15.52 -0.85
CA PRO A 77 3.11 -14.61 -1.88
C PRO A 77 2.16 -14.37 -3.06
N THR A 78 1.15 -15.23 -3.22
CA THR A 78 0.20 -15.19 -4.33
C THR A 78 -1.17 -14.66 -3.95
N HIS A 79 -1.34 -14.25 -2.70
CA HIS A 79 -2.61 -13.77 -2.19
C HIS A 79 -3.13 -12.59 -3.02
N GLU A 80 -4.42 -12.64 -3.37
CA GLU A 80 -5.05 -11.63 -4.23
C GLU A 80 -4.92 -10.21 -3.65
N PHE A 81 -4.94 -10.04 -2.33
CA PHE A 81 -4.77 -8.76 -1.66
C PHE A 81 -3.48 -8.03 -2.08
N LEU A 82 -2.39 -8.76 -2.35
CA LEU A 82 -1.10 -8.20 -2.78
C LEU A 82 -1.14 -7.62 -4.20
N SER A 83 -2.11 -8.03 -5.01
CA SER A 83 -2.32 -7.58 -6.39
C SER A 83 -3.47 -6.59 -6.53
N LEU A 84 -4.29 -6.41 -5.49
CA LEU A 84 -5.41 -5.49 -5.50
C LEU A 84 -4.91 -4.04 -5.53
N VAL A 85 -5.06 -3.40 -6.69
CA VAL A 85 -5.07 -1.94 -6.79
C VAL A 85 -6.51 -1.50 -6.54
N GLU A 86 -6.84 -1.27 -5.27
CA GLU A 86 -8.18 -0.78 -4.95
C GLU A 86 -8.40 0.62 -5.56
N PRO A 87 -9.61 0.91 -6.09
CA PRO A 87 -9.92 2.23 -6.64
C PRO A 87 -9.83 3.29 -5.53
N GLU A 88 -9.20 4.41 -5.83
CA GLU A 88 -9.17 5.56 -4.92
C GLU A 88 -10.58 6.03 -4.60
N VAL A 89 -10.91 6.11 -3.32
CA VAL A 89 -12.16 6.73 -2.86
C VAL A 89 -11.98 8.25 -2.94
N THR A 90 -12.35 8.83 -4.07
CA THR A 90 -12.35 10.29 -4.22
C THR A 90 -13.59 10.87 -3.55
N THR A 91 -13.41 11.47 -2.38
CA THR A 91 -14.47 12.22 -1.66
C THR A 91 -14.65 13.65 -2.19
N GLY A 92 -14.11 13.99 -3.34
CA GLY A 92 -14.11 15.33 -3.92
C GLY A 92 -14.46 15.39 -5.40
N LYS A 93 -14.37 16.59 -5.99
CA LYS A 93 -14.52 16.78 -7.44
C LYS A 93 -13.41 16.03 -8.16
N THR A 94 -13.81 15.09 -9.00
CA THR A 94 -12.88 14.38 -9.87
C THR A 94 -12.44 15.28 -11.03
N VAL A 95 -11.14 15.31 -11.30
CA VAL A 95 -10.54 15.99 -12.45
C VAL A 95 -10.04 14.92 -13.41
N THR A 96 -10.42 15.02 -14.66
CA THR A 96 -9.87 14.15 -15.71
C THR A 96 -8.48 14.67 -16.10
N LEU A 97 -7.45 13.91 -15.79
CA LEU A 97 -6.07 14.26 -16.17
C LEU A 97 -5.85 13.97 -17.66
N PRO A 98 -5.05 14.80 -18.37
CA PRO A 98 -4.69 14.58 -19.78
C PRO A 98 -3.98 13.25 -20.01
N GLN A 99 -3.25 12.78 -19.02
CA GLN A 99 -2.59 11.47 -18.99
C GLN A 99 -2.91 10.74 -17.70
N LYS A 100 -3.13 9.43 -17.80
CA LYS A 100 -3.37 8.58 -16.64
C LYS A 100 -2.11 8.54 -15.78
N MET A 101 -2.22 8.90 -14.50
CA MET A 101 -1.16 8.68 -13.52
C MET A 101 -1.06 7.18 -13.24
N LEU A 102 0.06 6.58 -13.59
CA LEU A 102 0.32 5.19 -13.29
C LEU A 102 0.87 5.07 -11.87
N SER A 103 0.53 3.95 -11.23
CA SER A 103 1.14 3.57 -9.95
C SER A 103 2.66 3.42 -10.11
N THR A 104 3.43 3.90 -9.14
CA THR A 104 4.89 3.79 -9.14
C THR A 104 5.32 2.59 -8.30
N ASP A 105 6.32 1.87 -8.79
CA ASP A 105 6.98 0.84 -7.99
C ASP A 105 7.69 1.48 -6.78
N LYS A 106 7.65 0.80 -5.65
CA LYS A 106 8.42 1.18 -4.45
C LYS A 106 9.77 0.44 -4.47
N ALA A 107 10.85 1.10 -4.03
CA ALA A 107 12.16 0.49 -3.82
C ALA A 107 12.73 0.94 -2.48
N TYR A 108 13.09 -0.01 -1.62
CA TYR A 108 13.60 0.22 -0.27
C TYR A 108 15.09 -0.11 -0.13
N SER A 109 15.71 -0.60 -1.19
CA SER A 109 17.12 -0.98 -1.21
C SER A 109 17.81 -0.60 -2.52
N VAL A 110 19.14 -0.45 -2.47
CA VAL A 110 19.96 -0.21 -3.67
C VAL A 110 19.78 -1.36 -4.68
N ALA A 111 19.72 -2.60 -4.21
CA ALA A 111 19.54 -3.77 -5.08
C ALA A 111 18.22 -3.74 -5.86
N GLU A 112 17.14 -3.19 -5.29
CA GLU A 112 15.86 -3.02 -5.99
C GLU A 112 15.94 -1.92 -7.04
N ILE A 113 16.67 -0.83 -6.75
CA ILE A 113 16.94 0.22 -7.73
C ILE A 113 17.78 -0.31 -8.90
N GLU A 114 18.81 -1.13 -8.62
CA GLU A 114 19.62 -1.77 -9.66
C GLU A 114 18.77 -2.67 -10.57
N LYS A 115 17.89 -3.49 -10.00
CA LYS A 115 16.95 -4.31 -10.78
C LYS A 115 15.98 -3.46 -11.63
N TRP A 116 15.54 -2.33 -11.11
CA TRP A 116 14.71 -1.39 -11.86
C TRP A 116 15.47 -0.77 -13.05
N VAL A 117 16.72 -0.33 -12.83
CA VAL A 117 17.57 0.20 -13.90
C VAL A 117 17.80 -0.85 -14.99
N GLU A 118 18.02 -2.11 -14.61
CA GLU A 118 18.22 -3.20 -15.58
C GLU A 118 16.95 -3.46 -16.41
N ARG A 119 15.76 -3.37 -15.82
CA ARG A 119 14.49 -3.43 -16.56
C ARG A 119 14.38 -2.29 -17.59
N ILE A 120 14.78 -1.07 -17.24
CA ILE A 120 14.80 0.08 -18.16
C ILE A 120 15.75 -0.15 -19.32
N ARG A 121 16.97 -0.63 -19.06
CA ARG A 121 17.95 -0.96 -20.11
C ARG A 121 17.39 -1.97 -21.09
N LYS A 122 16.78 -3.04 -20.58
CA LYS A 122 16.15 -4.06 -21.40
C LYS A 122 15.02 -3.50 -22.26
N ALA A 123 14.12 -2.71 -21.66
CA ALA A 123 13.02 -2.07 -22.40
C ALA A 123 13.55 -1.11 -23.49
N ALA A 124 14.62 -0.34 -23.20
CA ALA A 124 15.25 0.55 -24.18
C ALA A 124 15.83 -0.24 -25.37
N GLN A 125 16.46 -1.39 -25.11
CA GLN A 125 16.97 -2.26 -26.18
C GLN A 125 15.85 -2.80 -27.08
N GLU A 126 14.70 -3.19 -26.48
CA GLU A 126 13.53 -3.67 -27.25
C GLU A 126 12.96 -2.63 -28.23
N ILE A 127 13.10 -1.35 -27.91
CA ILE A 127 12.67 -0.22 -28.76
C ILE A 127 13.80 0.47 -29.50
N ASN A 128 15.00 -0.12 -29.51
CA ASN A 128 16.21 0.38 -30.19
C ASN A 128 16.67 1.78 -29.71
N VAL A 129 16.51 2.10 -28.44
CA VAL A 129 17.07 3.30 -27.82
C VAL A 129 18.46 2.98 -27.28
N PRO A 130 19.52 3.73 -27.70
CA PRO A 130 20.87 3.55 -27.20
C PRO A 130 20.94 3.79 -25.67
N GLU A 131 21.73 3.02 -24.97
CA GLU A 131 21.86 3.16 -23.49
C GLU A 131 22.30 4.58 -23.08
N ASN A 132 23.15 5.24 -23.88
CA ASN A 132 23.62 6.59 -23.61
C ASN A 132 22.51 7.66 -23.75
N ASP A 133 21.38 7.33 -24.36
CA ASP A 133 20.25 8.24 -24.53
C ASP A 133 19.21 8.06 -23.40
N ILE A 134 19.43 7.10 -22.49
CA ILE A 134 18.57 6.90 -21.33
C ILE A 134 18.82 8.02 -20.32
N GLN A 135 17.79 8.80 -20.03
CA GLN A 135 17.82 9.83 -18.99
C GLN A 135 16.94 9.43 -17.80
N ILE A 136 17.51 9.47 -16.60
CA ILE A 136 16.79 9.23 -15.35
C ILE A 136 16.65 10.57 -14.62
N ARG A 137 15.41 10.96 -14.33
CA ARG A 137 15.14 12.14 -13.48
C ARG A 137 14.86 11.68 -12.06
N ILE A 138 15.56 12.27 -11.10
CA ILE A 138 15.33 12.07 -9.67
C ILE A 138 14.69 13.34 -9.13
N THR A 139 13.55 13.20 -8.48
CA THR A 139 12.84 14.32 -7.83
C THR A 139 12.39 13.90 -6.44
N PRO A 140 12.42 14.80 -5.45
CA PRO A 140 11.79 14.51 -4.17
C PRO A 140 10.27 14.36 -4.37
N LYS A 141 9.66 13.38 -3.70
CA LYS A 141 8.21 13.30 -3.58
C LYS A 141 7.76 14.37 -2.57
N LEU A 142 6.99 15.32 -3.03
CA LEU A 142 6.39 16.34 -2.16
C LEU A 142 5.00 15.85 -1.78
N ASP A 143 4.77 15.69 -0.47
CA ASP A 143 3.44 15.42 0.06
C ASP A 143 2.72 16.75 0.25
N GLY A 144 1.53 16.86 -0.32
CA GLY A 144 0.74 18.09 -0.26
C GLY A 144 -0.45 18.05 -1.20
N TYR A 145 -1.20 19.15 -1.21
CA TYR A 145 -2.31 19.31 -2.15
C TYR A 145 -1.76 19.65 -3.55
N ALA A 146 -2.25 18.96 -4.54
CA ALA A 146 -2.02 19.28 -5.94
C ALA A 146 -3.21 20.09 -6.49
#